data_090dfe012d10e4177cc4c90d67810852
#
_entry.id   090dfe012d10e4177cc4c90d67810852
#
_cell.length_a   1.000
_cell.length_b   1.000
_cell.length_c   1.000
_cell.angle_alpha   90.00
_cell.angle_beta   90.00
_cell.angle_gamma   90.00
#
_symmetry.space_group_name_H-M   'P 1'
#
loop_
_entity.id
_entity.type
_entity.pdbx_description
1 polymer ?
#
loop_
_entity_poly.entity_id
_entity_poly.type
_entity_poly.pdbx_seq_one_letter_code
_entity_poly.pdbx_strand_id
1 'polypeptide(L)'
;MASKYSMNDRPSWPRRAIVTAGEPYGNKGLHFGHVGGVFVPADFFARFLRDRLGRENVIFTSGTDCYGSPIMESYRKLKESEGYDKSINEYVESNHSRQAATLNNYNISCDIYGGSGLEPAAQI
;
A
#
# COMPACT_ATOMS: atom_id res chain seq x y z
N MET A 1 8.21 36.61 -4.00
CA MET A 1 6.74 36.50 -3.92
C MET A 1 6.35 36.34 -2.46
N ALA A 2 5.55 37.28 -1.92
CA ALA A 2 5.09 37.14 -0.53
C ALA A 2 4.21 35.91 -0.40
N SER A 3 4.38 35.15 0.68
CA SER A 3 3.51 33.99 0.98
C SER A 3 2.05 34.47 1.05
N LYS A 4 1.20 33.73 0.35
CA LYS A 4 -0.25 34.00 0.33
C LYS A 4 -0.92 33.72 1.70
N TYR A 5 -0.18 33.04 2.59
CA TYR A 5 -0.67 32.64 3.90
C TYR A 5 0.20 33.23 5.00
N SER A 6 -0.42 33.89 5.97
CA SER A 6 0.28 34.29 7.19
C SER A 6 0.49 33.08 8.11
N MET A 7 1.38 33.25 9.10
CA MET A 7 1.59 32.18 10.12
C MET A 7 0.30 31.91 10.92
N ASN A 8 -0.61 32.89 11.00
CA ASN A 8 -1.88 32.78 11.71
C ASN A 8 -2.96 32.03 10.89
N ASP A 9 -2.75 31.89 9.57
CA ASP A 9 -3.70 31.22 8.68
C ASP A 9 -3.37 29.72 8.49
N ARG A 10 -2.45 29.18 9.27
CA ARG A 10 -2.16 27.74 9.23
C ARG A 10 -3.38 26.96 9.73
N PRO A 11 -3.81 25.94 8.98
CA PRO A 11 -4.87 25.09 9.47
C PRO A 11 -4.44 24.43 10.79
N SER A 12 -5.37 24.32 11.72
CA SER A 12 -5.15 23.57 12.95
C SER A 12 -4.89 22.09 12.61
N TRP A 13 -4.12 21.40 13.45
CA TRP A 13 -3.93 19.97 13.33
C TRP A 13 -5.28 19.23 13.33
N PRO A 14 -5.48 18.27 12.45
CA PRO A 14 -6.69 17.45 12.46
C PRO A 14 -6.74 16.63 13.76
N ARG A 15 -7.94 16.25 14.18
CA ARG A 15 -8.11 15.36 15.33
C ARG A 15 -7.83 13.90 14.98
N ARG A 16 -8.09 13.54 13.73
CA ARG A 16 -7.89 12.19 13.17
C ARG A 16 -7.27 12.28 11.79
N ALA A 17 -6.54 11.26 11.41
CA ALA A 17 -5.92 11.19 10.09
C ALA A 17 -5.96 9.78 9.53
N ILE A 18 -6.10 9.69 8.23
CA ILE A 18 -5.88 8.47 7.47
C ILE A 18 -4.68 8.73 6.56
N VAL A 19 -3.65 7.90 6.68
CA VAL A 19 -2.50 7.90 5.80
C VAL A 19 -2.65 6.74 4.82
N THR A 20 -2.56 7.04 3.55
CA THR A 20 -2.62 6.04 2.49
C THR A 20 -1.30 5.97 1.76
N ALA A 21 -0.85 4.76 1.42
CA ALA A 21 0.23 4.53 0.47
C ALA A 21 -0.33 3.99 -0.83
N GLY A 22 0.36 4.26 -1.94
CA GLY A 22 -0.03 3.73 -3.24
C GLY A 22 -0.05 2.21 -3.24
N GLU A 23 -1.01 1.62 -3.93
CA GLU A 23 -1.19 0.17 -4.01
C GLU A 23 -0.43 -0.40 -5.18
N PRO A 24 0.61 -1.23 -4.96
CA PRO A 24 1.31 -1.91 -6.04
C PRO A 24 0.45 -3.01 -6.66
N TYR A 25 0.68 -3.27 -7.96
CA TYR A 25 0.01 -4.38 -8.64
C TYR A 25 0.40 -5.75 -8.07
N GLY A 26 -0.56 -6.63 -7.98
CA GLY A 26 -0.39 -8.02 -7.53
C GLY A 26 0.25 -8.95 -8.57
N ASN A 27 1.23 -8.46 -9.32
CA ASN A 27 1.91 -9.20 -10.38
C ASN A 27 3.35 -9.60 -10.05
N LYS A 28 3.90 -9.08 -8.98
CA LYS A 28 5.27 -9.36 -8.52
C LYS A 28 5.50 -8.89 -7.09
N GLY A 29 6.65 -9.25 -6.53
CA GLY A 29 7.09 -8.71 -5.24
C GLY A 29 7.45 -7.22 -5.32
N LEU A 30 7.68 -6.62 -4.18
CA LEU A 30 8.09 -5.22 -4.08
C LEU A 30 9.58 -5.06 -4.40
N HIS A 31 9.92 -3.97 -5.06
CA HIS A 31 11.30 -3.53 -5.26
C HIS A 31 11.60 -2.28 -4.43
N PHE A 32 12.85 -1.82 -4.45
CA PHE A 32 13.29 -0.66 -3.67
C PHE A 32 12.51 0.62 -3.96
N GLY A 33 12.03 0.80 -5.19
CA GLY A 33 11.19 1.95 -5.55
C GLY A 33 9.86 1.95 -4.80
N HIS A 34 9.25 0.78 -4.61
CA HIS A 34 8.04 0.66 -3.79
C HIS A 34 8.35 0.91 -2.31
N VAL A 35 9.35 0.23 -1.77
CA VAL A 35 9.68 0.30 -0.34
C VAL A 35 10.20 1.69 0.03
N GLY A 36 11.24 2.15 -0.64
CA GLY A 36 11.90 3.42 -0.32
C GLY A 36 11.15 4.66 -0.81
N GLY A 37 10.45 4.55 -1.94
CA GLY A 37 9.77 5.68 -2.57
C GLY A 37 8.31 5.88 -2.13
N VAL A 38 7.65 4.83 -1.65
CA VAL A 38 6.22 4.87 -1.29
C VAL A 38 6.01 4.52 0.18
N PHE A 39 6.39 3.31 0.60
CA PHE A 39 6.01 2.80 1.92
C PHE A 39 6.81 3.40 3.06
N VAL A 40 8.10 3.60 2.92
CA VAL A 40 8.93 4.23 3.96
C VAL A 40 8.51 5.67 4.22
N PRO A 41 8.33 6.53 3.21
CA PRO A 41 7.83 7.89 3.44
C PRO A 41 6.43 7.91 4.09
N ALA A 42 5.52 7.05 3.64
CA ALA A 42 4.17 6.96 4.21
C ALA A 42 4.20 6.48 5.67
N ASP A 43 5.02 5.48 5.96
CA ASP A 43 5.21 4.95 7.32
C ASP A 43 5.81 6.00 8.25
N PHE A 44 6.81 6.72 7.79
CA PHE A 44 7.41 7.81 8.53
C PHE A 44 6.37 8.88 8.88
N PHE A 45 5.56 9.27 7.91
CA PHE A 45 4.50 10.25 8.11
C PHE A 45 3.40 9.73 9.06
N ALA A 46 3.01 8.46 8.93
CA ALA A 46 2.04 7.85 9.83
C ALA A 46 2.55 7.82 11.29
N ARG A 47 3.81 7.46 11.50
CA ARG A 47 4.44 7.47 12.82
C ARG A 47 4.52 8.88 13.41
N PHE A 48 4.87 9.86 12.59
CA PHE A 48 4.87 11.27 13.00
C PHE A 48 3.47 11.72 13.43
N LEU A 49 2.44 11.40 12.67
CA LEU A 49 1.07 11.75 13.02
C LEU A 49 0.58 11.03 14.27
N ARG A 50 0.94 9.77 14.47
CA ARG A 50 0.60 9.02 15.70
C ARG A 50 1.20 9.67 16.93
N ASP A 51 2.42 10.17 16.81
CA ASP A 51 3.08 10.89 17.89
C ASP A 51 2.36 12.22 18.22
N ARG A 52 1.84 12.89 17.19
CA ARG A 52 1.14 14.18 17.33
C ARG A 52 -0.31 14.07 17.77
N LEU A 53 -1.04 13.07 17.25
CA LEU A 53 -2.49 12.97 17.39
C LEU A 53 -2.93 11.85 18.34
N GLY A 54 -2.03 10.96 18.71
CA GLY A 54 -2.35 9.71 19.39
C GLY A 54 -2.56 8.56 18.40
N ARG A 55 -2.06 7.37 18.76
CA ARG A 55 -2.11 6.17 17.89
C ARG A 55 -3.54 5.81 17.47
N GLU A 56 -4.49 5.96 18.37
CA GLU A 56 -5.91 5.65 18.16
C GLU A 56 -6.61 6.59 17.15
N ASN A 57 -5.99 7.70 16.83
CA ASN A 57 -6.53 8.72 15.94
C ASN A 57 -5.93 8.67 14.53
N VAL A 58 -5.03 7.72 14.24
CA VAL A 58 -4.35 7.61 12.95
C VAL A 58 -4.48 6.19 12.42
N ILE A 59 -4.98 6.06 11.20
CA ILE A 59 -5.00 4.79 10.46
C ILE A 59 -4.03 4.92 9.29
N PHE A 60 -3.12 3.96 9.17
CA PHE A 60 -2.25 3.81 8.01
C PHE A 60 -2.70 2.59 7.21
N THR A 61 -3.13 2.83 5.98
CA THR A 61 -3.67 1.78 5.11
C THR A 61 -3.03 1.79 3.73
N SER A 62 -2.86 0.61 3.19
CA SER A 62 -2.50 0.37 1.80
C SER A 62 -3.00 -1.01 1.40
N GLY A 63 -2.59 -1.49 0.24
CA GLY A 63 -2.98 -2.80 -0.23
C GLY A 63 -2.31 -3.18 -1.54
N THR A 64 -2.75 -4.30 -2.08
CA THR A 64 -2.37 -4.78 -3.41
C THR A 64 -3.48 -4.45 -4.40
N ASP A 65 -3.13 -3.80 -5.51
CA ASP A 65 -4.04 -3.67 -6.64
C ASP A 65 -4.13 -5.03 -7.35
N CYS A 66 -5.31 -5.64 -7.29
CA CYS A 66 -5.56 -6.98 -7.80
C CYS A 66 -6.03 -7.02 -9.25
N TYR A 67 -6.22 -5.87 -9.89
CA TYR A 67 -6.76 -5.77 -11.24
C TYR A 67 -5.83 -4.99 -12.17
N GLY A 68 -5.97 -5.23 -13.45
CA GLY A 68 -5.29 -4.46 -14.48
C GLY A 68 -4.49 -5.29 -15.48
N SER A 69 -4.21 -4.68 -16.63
CA SER A 69 -3.47 -5.30 -17.73
C SER A 69 -2.05 -5.78 -17.35
N PRO A 70 -1.30 -5.11 -16.46
CA PRO A 70 0.01 -5.61 -16.05
C PRO A 70 -0.05 -6.98 -15.35
N ILE A 71 -1.11 -7.24 -14.58
CA ILE A 71 -1.31 -8.54 -13.90
C ILE A 71 -1.61 -9.62 -14.94
N MET A 72 -2.54 -9.36 -15.84
CA MET A 72 -2.91 -10.28 -16.91
C MET A 72 -1.71 -10.66 -17.78
N GLU A 73 -0.91 -9.68 -18.15
CA GLU A 73 0.26 -9.90 -19.00
C GLU A 73 1.35 -10.71 -18.28
N SER A 74 1.62 -10.39 -17.01
CA SER A 74 2.59 -11.15 -16.21
C SER A 74 2.15 -12.59 -15.99
N TYR A 75 0.87 -12.79 -15.71
CA TYR A 75 0.28 -14.12 -15.54
C TYR A 75 0.35 -14.94 -16.83
N ARG A 76 -0.01 -14.34 -17.98
CA ARG A 76 0.09 -14.99 -19.29
C ARG A 76 1.52 -15.43 -19.60
N LYS A 77 2.50 -14.54 -19.41
CA LYS A 77 3.91 -14.84 -19.61
C LYS A 77 4.38 -15.99 -18.74
N LEU A 78 3.99 -16.00 -17.48
CA LEU A 78 4.37 -17.05 -16.54
C LEU A 78 3.77 -18.42 -16.95
N LYS A 79 2.53 -18.45 -17.41
CA LYS A 79 1.90 -19.65 -17.94
C LYS A 79 2.64 -20.20 -19.17
N GLU A 80 3.01 -19.31 -20.09
CA GLU A 80 3.67 -19.69 -21.34
C GLU A 80 5.12 -20.13 -21.12
N SER A 81 5.87 -19.46 -20.25
CA SER A 81 7.31 -19.71 -20.06
C SER A 81 7.61 -20.82 -19.04
N GLU A 82 6.80 -20.96 -18.00
CA GLU A 82 7.09 -21.86 -16.87
C GLU A 82 5.99 -22.89 -16.62
N GLY A 83 4.94 -22.90 -17.43
CA GLY A 83 3.83 -23.84 -17.27
C GLY A 83 3.05 -23.64 -15.96
N TYR A 84 2.94 -22.40 -15.50
CA TYR A 84 2.22 -22.09 -14.28
C TYR A 84 0.77 -22.57 -14.34
N ASP A 85 0.36 -23.40 -13.40
CA ASP A 85 -0.91 -24.16 -13.46
C ASP A 85 -1.99 -23.61 -12.52
N LYS A 86 -1.67 -22.62 -11.68
CA LYS A 86 -2.62 -22.01 -10.73
C LYS A 86 -3.48 -20.95 -11.40
N SER A 87 -4.63 -20.64 -10.79
CA SER A 87 -5.52 -19.60 -11.28
C SER A 87 -4.90 -18.20 -11.13
N ILE A 88 -5.47 -17.23 -11.82
CA ILE A 88 -5.04 -15.84 -11.68
C ILE A 88 -5.30 -15.30 -10.27
N ASN A 89 -6.36 -15.74 -9.62
CA ASN A 89 -6.65 -15.33 -8.25
C ASN A 89 -5.59 -15.86 -7.28
N GLU A 90 -5.20 -17.10 -7.39
CA GLU A 90 -4.10 -17.69 -6.61
C GLU A 90 -2.77 -17.00 -6.88
N TYR A 91 -2.52 -16.62 -8.14
CA TYR A 91 -1.33 -15.86 -8.52
C TYR A 91 -1.28 -14.50 -7.82
N VAL A 92 -2.38 -13.75 -7.86
CA VAL A 92 -2.48 -12.44 -7.20
C VAL A 92 -2.38 -12.57 -5.70
N GLU A 93 -3.04 -13.55 -5.09
CA GLU A 93 -3.00 -13.80 -3.65
C GLU A 93 -1.58 -14.16 -3.17
N SER A 94 -0.86 -14.96 -3.95
CA SER A 94 0.54 -15.29 -3.66
C SER A 94 1.43 -14.04 -3.68
N ASN A 95 1.25 -13.17 -4.67
CA ASN A 95 2.01 -11.91 -4.74
C ASN A 95 1.63 -10.95 -3.62
N HIS A 96 0.35 -10.87 -3.26
CA HIS A 96 -0.12 -10.10 -2.11
C HIS A 96 0.58 -10.55 -0.82
N SER A 97 0.62 -11.84 -0.58
CA SER A 97 1.29 -12.42 0.60
C SER A 97 2.79 -12.09 0.63
N ARG A 98 3.46 -12.15 -0.52
CA ARG A 98 4.88 -11.75 -0.65
C ARG A 98 5.09 -10.27 -0.35
N GLN A 99 4.23 -9.42 -0.87
CA GLN A 99 4.29 -7.97 -0.63
C GLN A 99 4.07 -7.65 0.85
N ALA A 100 3.06 -8.26 1.47
CA ALA A 100 2.79 -8.09 2.89
C ALA A 100 3.98 -8.54 3.76
N ALA A 101 4.59 -9.68 3.43
CA ALA A 101 5.78 -10.18 4.13
C ALA A 101 6.97 -9.23 3.99
N THR A 102 7.18 -8.66 2.80
CA THR A 102 8.24 -7.68 2.57
C THR A 102 8.04 -6.44 3.43
N LEU A 103 6.83 -5.89 3.47
CA LEU A 103 6.52 -4.72 4.31
C LEU A 103 6.72 -5.02 5.79
N ASN A 104 6.34 -6.20 6.24
CA ASN A 104 6.57 -6.63 7.61
C ASN A 104 8.06 -6.73 7.95
N ASN A 105 8.87 -7.23 7.02
CA ASN A 105 10.33 -7.34 7.19
C ASN A 105 11.01 -5.96 7.30
N TYR A 106 10.47 -4.95 6.62
CA TYR A 106 10.92 -3.56 6.75
C TYR A 106 10.26 -2.80 7.90
N ASN A 107 9.46 -3.49 8.70
CA ASN A 107 8.77 -2.91 9.86
C ASN A 107 7.85 -1.74 9.51
N ILE A 108 7.24 -1.80 8.33
CA ILE A 108 6.24 -0.84 7.88
C ILE A 108 4.97 -1.03 8.70
N SER A 109 4.51 0.03 9.35
CA SER A 109 3.45 -0.02 10.36
C SER A 109 2.04 0.17 9.81
N CYS A 110 1.72 -0.41 8.65
CA CYS A 110 0.35 -0.44 8.16
C CYS A 110 -0.59 -1.09 9.18
N ASP A 111 -1.69 -0.42 9.48
CA ASP A 111 -2.77 -1.00 10.26
C ASP A 111 -3.58 -1.98 9.42
N ILE A 112 -3.74 -1.65 8.13
CA ILE A 112 -4.46 -2.47 7.15
C ILE A 112 -3.61 -2.56 5.88
N TYR A 113 -3.33 -3.79 5.44
CA TYR A 113 -2.77 -4.08 4.13
C TYR A 113 -3.67 -5.09 3.43
N GLY A 114 -4.64 -4.58 2.67
CA GLY A 114 -5.66 -5.38 2.00
C GLY A 114 -5.31 -5.69 0.54
N GLY A 115 -6.28 -6.21 -0.18
CA GLY A 115 -6.19 -6.40 -1.62
C GLY A 115 -7.53 -6.05 -2.26
N SER A 116 -7.53 -5.27 -3.33
CA SER A 116 -8.76 -4.78 -3.97
C SER A 116 -9.66 -5.91 -4.51
N GLY A 117 -9.08 -7.07 -4.84
CA GLY A 117 -9.80 -8.26 -5.27
C GLY A 117 -9.86 -9.38 -4.23
N LEU A 118 -9.40 -9.12 -3.00
CA LEU A 118 -9.38 -10.09 -1.91
C LEU A 118 -10.40 -9.72 -0.83
N GLU A 119 -10.79 -10.70 -0.01
CA GLU A 119 -11.71 -10.44 1.10
C GLU A 119 -11.05 -9.53 2.18
N PRO A 120 -11.79 -8.60 2.80
CA PRO A 120 -13.22 -8.34 2.59
C PRO A 120 -13.53 -7.36 1.44
N ALA A 121 -12.54 -6.73 0.81
CA ALA A 121 -12.75 -5.70 -0.21
C ALA A 121 -13.54 -6.21 -1.41
N ALA A 122 -13.35 -7.48 -1.79
CA ALA A 122 -14.07 -8.10 -2.90
C ALA A 122 -15.59 -8.18 -2.69
N GLN A 123 -16.06 -8.01 -1.47
CA GLN A 123 -17.50 -8.02 -1.14
C GLN A 123 -18.14 -6.63 -1.22
N ILE A 124 -17.37 -5.60 -1.33
CA ILE A 124 -17.84 -4.21 -1.40
C ILE A 124 -18.15 -3.84 -2.85
#